data_9082dec9d056936e682c1aaa3b527458
#
_entry.id   9082dec9d056936e682c1aaa3b527458
#
_cell.length_a   1.000
_cell.length_b   1.000
_cell.length_c   1.000
_cell.angle_alpha   90.00
_cell.angle_beta   90.00
_cell.angle_gamma   90.00
#
_symmetry.space_group_name_H-M   'P 1'
#
loop_
_entity.id
_entity.type
_entity.pdbx_description
1 polymer ?
#
loop_
_entity_poly.entity_id
_entity_poly.type
_entity_poly.pdbx_seq_one_letter_code
_entity_poly.pdbx_strand_id
1 'polypeptide(L)'
;MPWDVSALLEPLSVAIHAARRAALSPSATVLVFGAGAVGLLVAGICKIYGASTVIIADVDPGRVKFAVDNGFADGSFIVPIRPRPSSSEAALQAAKGLASEISTCKRQNGVPVGEVDAVFECTGVPSCLQTAIYVSLLLPTNDHPLKTVLSFGFHCFGD
;
A
#
# COMPACT_ATOMS: atom_id res chain seq x y z
N MET A 1 -26.86 3.22 -16.56
CA MET A 1 -25.42 3.14 -16.27
C MET A 1 -24.91 1.82 -16.84
N PRO A 2 -23.80 1.78 -17.60
CA PRO A 2 -23.23 0.54 -18.12
C PRO A 2 -22.86 -0.43 -16.98
N TRP A 3 -22.98 -1.75 -17.22
CA TRP A 3 -22.76 -2.77 -16.19
C TRP A 3 -21.32 -2.82 -15.68
N ASP A 4 -20.36 -2.55 -16.54
CA ASP A 4 -18.93 -2.44 -16.24
C ASP A 4 -18.61 -1.30 -15.25
N VAL A 5 -19.28 -0.16 -15.42
CA VAL A 5 -19.18 0.98 -14.47
C VAL A 5 -19.82 0.63 -13.13
N SER A 6 -20.96 -0.11 -13.16
CA SER A 6 -21.64 -0.53 -11.94
C SER A 6 -20.80 -1.46 -11.08
N ALA A 7 -20.00 -2.33 -11.70
CA ALA A 7 -19.11 -3.26 -11.00
C ALA A 7 -17.99 -2.54 -10.20
N LEU A 8 -17.66 -1.30 -10.55
CA LEU A 8 -16.66 -0.51 -9.84
C LEU A 8 -17.21 0.21 -8.59
N LEU A 9 -18.53 0.30 -8.42
CA LEU A 9 -19.13 1.08 -7.31
C LEU A 9 -18.78 0.49 -5.94
N GLU A 10 -18.83 -0.83 -5.81
CA GLU A 10 -18.47 -1.48 -4.54
C GLU A 10 -17.00 -1.24 -4.17
N PRO A 11 -16.00 -1.63 -4.99
CA PRO A 11 -14.60 -1.42 -4.63
C PRO A 11 -14.22 0.06 -4.51
N LEU A 12 -14.90 0.96 -5.24
CA LEU A 12 -14.72 2.39 -5.09
C LEU A 12 -15.23 2.88 -3.73
N SER A 13 -16.38 2.39 -3.27
CA SER A 13 -16.92 2.74 -1.94
C SER A 13 -15.97 2.30 -0.82
N VAL A 14 -15.38 1.12 -0.95
CA VAL A 14 -14.35 0.60 -0.04
C VAL A 14 -13.12 1.52 -0.02
N ALA A 15 -12.62 1.92 -1.18
CA ALA A 15 -11.46 2.81 -1.30
C ALA A 15 -11.71 4.20 -0.66
N ILE A 16 -12.89 4.78 -0.91
CA ILE A 16 -13.30 6.06 -0.31
C ILE A 16 -13.39 5.94 1.22
N HIS A 17 -14.01 4.86 1.71
CA HIS A 17 -14.13 4.62 3.15
C HIS A 17 -12.76 4.49 3.81
N ALA A 18 -11.85 3.75 3.18
CA ALA A 18 -10.48 3.57 3.61
C ALA A 18 -9.73 4.90 3.75
N ALA A 19 -9.73 5.69 2.68
CA ALA A 19 -9.03 6.97 2.68
C ALA A 19 -9.61 7.95 3.73
N ARG A 20 -10.93 7.95 3.95
CA ARG A 20 -11.56 8.71 5.03
C ARG A 20 -11.12 8.25 6.40
N ARG A 21 -11.04 6.95 6.64
CA ARG A 21 -10.57 6.40 7.92
C ARG A 21 -9.11 6.68 8.19
N ALA A 22 -8.30 6.76 7.15
CA ALA A 22 -6.89 7.11 7.28
C ALA A 22 -6.67 8.56 7.75
N ALA A 23 -7.68 9.42 7.60
CA ALA A 23 -7.61 10.85 7.92
C ALA A 23 -6.32 11.49 7.40
N LEU A 24 -6.01 11.23 6.10
CA LEU A 24 -4.77 11.67 5.49
C LEU A 24 -4.61 13.19 5.63
N SER A 25 -3.46 13.61 6.14
CA SER A 25 -3.08 15.02 6.10
C SER A 25 -2.73 15.42 4.66
N PRO A 26 -2.95 16.69 4.28
CA PRO A 26 -2.40 17.22 3.04
C PRO A 26 -0.89 16.97 3.00
N SER A 27 -0.36 16.57 1.85
CA SER A 27 1.04 16.20 1.64
C SER A 27 1.50 14.84 2.21
N ALA A 28 0.61 14.01 2.75
CA ALA A 28 0.97 12.68 3.23
C ALA A 28 1.64 11.80 2.16
N THR A 29 2.61 10.99 2.59
CA THR A 29 3.19 9.90 1.80
C THR A 29 2.45 8.61 2.13
N VAL A 30 1.95 7.94 1.10
CA VAL A 30 1.11 6.74 1.23
C VAL A 30 1.77 5.55 0.56
N LEU A 31 1.75 4.41 1.23
CA LEU A 31 2.13 3.12 0.66
C LEU A 31 0.87 2.24 0.52
N VAL A 32 0.70 1.66 -0.67
CA VAL A 32 -0.38 0.70 -0.96
C VAL A 32 0.23 -0.65 -1.31
N PHE A 33 -0.04 -1.67 -0.52
CA PHE A 33 0.26 -3.06 -0.86
C PHE A 33 -0.87 -3.66 -1.70
N GLY A 34 -0.54 -4.15 -2.88
CA GLY A 34 -1.44 -4.73 -3.86
C GLY A 34 -1.84 -3.73 -4.96
N ALA A 35 -1.51 -4.09 -6.20
CA ALA A 35 -1.88 -3.33 -7.40
C ALA A 35 -3.08 -3.98 -8.14
N GLY A 36 -3.99 -4.58 -7.39
CA GLY A 36 -5.30 -5.05 -7.88
C GLY A 36 -6.31 -3.91 -7.95
N ALA A 37 -7.57 -4.22 -8.30
CA ALA A 37 -8.63 -3.22 -8.47
C ALA A 37 -8.80 -2.32 -7.24
N VAL A 38 -8.87 -2.91 -6.04
CA VAL A 38 -9.01 -2.14 -4.78
C VAL A 38 -7.80 -1.27 -4.51
N GLY A 39 -6.58 -1.82 -4.64
CA GLY A 39 -5.35 -1.06 -4.40
C GLY A 39 -5.19 0.12 -5.36
N LEU A 40 -5.50 -0.05 -6.64
CA LEU A 40 -5.50 1.04 -7.63
C LEU A 40 -6.50 2.13 -7.27
N LEU A 41 -7.73 1.75 -6.88
CA LEU A 41 -8.75 2.71 -6.47
C LEU A 41 -8.34 3.45 -5.18
N VAL A 42 -7.78 2.73 -4.19
CA VAL A 42 -7.25 3.35 -2.96
C VAL A 42 -6.14 4.35 -3.31
N ALA A 43 -5.19 3.96 -4.16
CA ALA A 43 -4.11 4.84 -4.59
C ALA A 43 -4.64 6.12 -5.26
N GLY A 44 -5.58 5.98 -6.20
CA GLY A 44 -6.22 7.11 -6.87
C GLY A 44 -6.98 8.03 -5.92
N ILE A 45 -7.75 7.46 -4.98
CA ILE A 45 -8.50 8.24 -3.98
C ILE A 45 -7.55 8.95 -3.00
N CYS A 46 -6.44 8.33 -2.60
CA CYS A 46 -5.43 9.00 -1.77
C CYS A 46 -4.86 10.24 -2.47
N LYS A 47 -4.60 10.18 -3.78
CA LYS A 47 -4.16 11.35 -4.57
C LYS A 47 -5.23 12.45 -4.60
N ILE A 48 -6.50 12.09 -4.79
CA ILE A 48 -7.62 13.04 -4.76
C ILE A 48 -7.74 13.71 -3.39
N TYR A 49 -7.44 13.00 -2.30
CA TYR A 49 -7.46 13.55 -0.93
C TYR A 49 -6.18 14.33 -0.56
N GLY A 50 -5.27 14.53 -1.50
CA GLY A 50 -4.11 15.41 -1.34
C GLY A 50 -2.84 14.73 -0.86
N ALA A 51 -2.74 13.39 -0.95
CA ALA A 51 -1.47 12.71 -0.75
C ALA A 51 -0.43 13.26 -1.73
N SER A 52 0.73 13.67 -1.23
CA SER A 52 1.82 14.21 -2.06
C SER A 52 2.56 13.12 -2.82
N THR A 53 2.54 11.92 -2.26
CA THR A 53 3.25 10.77 -2.82
C THR A 53 2.47 9.50 -2.54
N VAL A 54 2.22 8.73 -3.58
CA VAL A 54 1.63 7.40 -3.47
C VAL A 54 2.60 6.40 -4.06
N ILE A 55 3.02 5.43 -3.25
CA ILE A 55 3.85 4.29 -3.65
C ILE A 55 2.97 3.05 -3.71
N ILE A 56 3.09 2.26 -4.77
CA ILE A 56 2.38 1.00 -4.89
C ILE A 56 3.36 -0.17 -4.87
N ALA A 57 3.03 -1.22 -4.13
CA ALA A 57 3.85 -2.41 -3.97
C ALA A 57 3.05 -3.66 -4.38
N ASP A 58 3.58 -4.46 -5.30
CA ASP A 58 2.99 -5.73 -5.71
C ASP A 58 4.11 -6.69 -6.14
N VAL A 59 3.81 -7.99 -6.17
CA VAL A 59 4.71 -9.02 -6.70
C VAL A 59 4.75 -9.05 -8.23
N ASP A 60 3.73 -8.52 -8.89
CA ASP A 60 3.59 -8.49 -10.35
C ASP A 60 4.13 -7.17 -10.93
N PRO A 61 5.25 -7.21 -11.66
CA PRO A 61 5.84 -6.01 -12.25
C PRO A 61 4.93 -5.33 -13.29
N GLY A 62 4.07 -6.09 -13.97
CA GLY A 62 3.12 -5.54 -14.95
C GLY A 62 2.05 -4.68 -14.28
N ARG A 63 1.53 -5.13 -13.14
CA ARG A 63 0.54 -4.38 -12.35
C ARG A 63 1.13 -3.10 -11.77
N VAL A 64 2.33 -3.18 -11.20
CA VAL A 64 3.03 -2.00 -10.67
C VAL A 64 3.31 -0.97 -11.76
N LYS A 65 3.79 -1.46 -12.93
CA LYS A 65 4.01 -0.60 -14.09
C LYS A 65 2.72 0.07 -14.55
N PHE A 66 1.62 -0.70 -14.66
CA PHE A 66 0.31 -0.16 -15.01
C PHE A 66 -0.12 0.99 -14.07
N ALA A 67 0.05 0.79 -12.76
CA ALA A 67 -0.33 1.77 -11.75
C ALA A 67 0.41 3.11 -11.93
N VAL A 68 1.70 3.03 -12.23
CA VAL A 68 2.55 4.21 -12.43
C VAL A 68 2.28 4.88 -13.77
N ASP A 69 2.22 4.12 -14.87
CA ASP A 69 1.98 4.65 -16.21
C ASP A 69 0.61 5.35 -16.34
N ASN A 70 -0.38 4.90 -15.58
CA ASN A 70 -1.73 5.49 -15.58
C ASN A 70 -1.95 6.53 -14.46
N GLY A 71 -0.90 6.92 -13.74
CA GLY A 71 -0.94 8.00 -12.76
C GLY A 71 -1.62 7.66 -11.43
N PHE A 72 -1.86 6.38 -11.13
CA PHE A 72 -2.36 5.94 -9.83
C PHE A 72 -1.30 6.08 -8.74
N ALA A 73 -0.03 5.90 -9.08
CA ALA A 73 1.09 5.98 -8.14
C ALA A 73 2.24 6.84 -8.70
N ASP A 74 3.03 7.43 -7.81
CA ASP A 74 4.20 8.27 -8.12
C ASP A 74 5.49 7.45 -8.09
N GLY A 75 5.42 6.24 -7.56
CA GLY A 75 6.52 5.28 -7.53
C GLY A 75 6.00 3.89 -7.25
N SER A 76 6.87 2.92 -7.42
CA SER A 76 6.52 1.51 -7.27
C SER A 76 7.61 0.70 -6.62
N PHE A 77 7.21 -0.39 -5.96
CA PHE A 77 8.11 -1.37 -5.39
C PHE A 77 7.66 -2.78 -5.81
N ILE A 78 8.55 -3.52 -6.45
CA ILE A 78 8.29 -4.92 -6.78
C ILE A 78 8.67 -5.77 -5.58
N VAL A 79 7.66 -6.36 -4.94
CA VAL A 79 7.87 -7.22 -3.76
C VAL A 79 8.53 -8.52 -4.21
N PRO A 80 9.73 -8.85 -3.69
CA PRO A 80 10.41 -10.08 -4.08
C PRO A 80 9.64 -11.31 -3.58
N ILE A 81 9.39 -12.27 -4.48
CA ILE A 81 8.80 -13.56 -4.13
C ILE A 81 9.84 -14.35 -3.35
N ARG A 82 9.56 -14.64 -2.10
CA ARG A 82 10.44 -15.39 -1.19
C ARG A 82 9.77 -16.69 -0.73
N PRO A 83 10.54 -17.73 -0.42
CA PRO A 83 10.00 -18.93 0.21
C PRO A 83 9.26 -18.60 1.51
N ARG A 84 8.21 -19.36 1.81
CA ARG A 84 7.46 -19.18 3.05
C ARG A 84 8.39 -19.41 4.26
N PRO A 85 8.44 -18.49 5.22
CA PRO A 85 9.25 -18.65 6.42
C PRO A 85 8.87 -19.91 7.19
N SER A 86 9.86 -20.60 7.75
CA SER A 86 9.68 -21.85 8.50
C SER A 86 9.17 -21.65 9.93
N SER A 87 9.27 -20.43 10.46
CA SER A 87 8.83 -20.08 11.81
C SER A 87 8.24 -18.67 11.85
N SER A 88 7.48 -18.37 12.91
CA SER A 88 6.95 -17.02 13.15
C SER A 88 8.05 -15.98 13.31
N GLU A 89 9.16 -16.35 13.94
CA GLU A 89 10.30 -15.46 14.11
C GLU A 89 10.97 -15.13 12.78
N ALA A 90 11.18 -16.13 11.93
CA ALA A 90 11.69 -15.93 10.57
C ALA A 90 10.74 -15.05 9.73
N ALA A 91 9.43 -15.19 9.91
CA ALA A 91 8.44 -14.34 9.24
C ALA A 91 8.56 -12.88 9.67
N LEU A 92 8.73 -12.61 10.95
CA LEU A 92 8.93 -11.26 11.48
C LEU A 92 10.24 -10.65 10.99
N GLN A 93 11.32 -11.41 10.94
CA GLN A 93 12.59 -10.92 10.38
C GLN A 93 12.49 -10.62 8.88
N ALA A 94 11.80 -11.48 8.12
CA ALA A 94 11.55 -11.23 6.70
C ALA A 94 10.72 -9.96 6.48
N ALA A 95 9.70 -9.72 7.31
CA ALA A 95 8.85 -8.53 7.25
C ALA A 95 9.66 -7.25 7.58
N LYS A 96 10.53 -7.29 8.59
CA LYS A 96 11.46 -6.19 8.91
C LYS A 96 12.42 -5.89 7.77
N GLY A 97 13.01 -6.93 7.18
CA GLY A 97 13.90 -6.78 6.03
C GLY A 97 13.19 -6.11 4.85
N LEU A 98 11.99 -6.56 4.51
CA LEU A 98 11.20 -6.00 3.43
C LEU A 98 10.80 -4.54 3.72
N ALA A 99 10.43 -4.21 4.96
CA ALA A 99 10.13 -2.84 5.36
C ALA A 99 11.34 -1.91 5.18
N SER A 100 12.54 -2.38 5.52
CA SER A 100 13.79 -1.64 5.30
C SER A 100 14.06 -1.44 3.80
N GLU A 101 13.84 -2.44 2.95
CA GLU A 101 13.98 -2.32 1.49
C GLU A 101 13.00 -1.26 0.93
N ILE A 102 11.76 -1.26 1.37
CA ILE A 102 10.74 -0.29 0.95
C ILE A 102 11.12 1.14 1.36
N SER A 103 11.69 1.33 2.56
CA SER A 103 12.10 2.65 3.05
C SER A 103 13.21 3.29 2.20
N THR A 104 14.00 2.47 1.50
CA THR A 104 15.04 2.93 0.57
C THR A 104 14.53 3.15 -0.86
N CYS A 105 13.25 2.86 -1.11
CA CYS A 105 12.63 3.01 -2.43
C CYS A 105 12.70 4.47 -2.92
N LYS A 106 12.81 4.64 -4.22
CA LYS A 106 12.83 5.96 -4.84
C LYS A 106 11.56 6.21 -5.64
N ARG A 107 11.13 7.46 -5.68
CA ARG A 107 10.10 7.94 -6.60
C ARG A 107 10.63 7.88 -8.04
N GLN A 108 9.76 8.03 -9.04
CA GLN A 108 10.18 8.10 -10.45
C GLN A 108 11.24 9.19 -10.73
N ASN A 109 11.20 10.29 -9.98
CA ASN A 109 12.16 11.38 -10.09
C ASN A 109 13.50 11.12 -9.36
N GLY A 110 13.73 9.91 -8.86
CA GLY A 110 14.94 9.51 -8.14
C GLY A 110 15.04 9.98 -6.68
N VAL A 111 14.08 10.75 -6.19
CA VAL A 111 14.02 11.20 -4.80
C VAL A 111 13.60 10.03 -3.91
N PRO A 112 14.27 9.79 -2.77
CA PRO A 112 13.82 8.77 -1.81
C PRO A 112 12.37 8.99 -1.39
N VAL A 113 11.64 7.91 -1.17
CA VAL A 113 10.24 7.97 -0.71
C VAL A 113 10.16 8.65 0.66
N GLY A 114 11.14 8.41 1.50
CA GLY A 114 11.17 8.97 2.86
C GLY A 114 10.19 8.25 3.78
N GLU A 115 9.66 8.99 4.73
CA GLU A 115 8.70 8.48 5.70
C GLU A 115 7.33 8.23 5.05
N VAL A 116 6.65 7.17 5.51
CA VAL A 116 5.31 6.80 5.06
C VAL A 116 4.33 7.13 6.18
N ASP A 117 3.33 7.96 5.89
CA ASP A 117 2.34 8.41 6.88
C ASP A 117 1.17 7.44 7.01
N ALA A 118 0.81 6.75 5.93
CA ALA A 118 -0.25 5.76 5.94
C ALA A 118 0.10 4.56 5.05
N VAL A 119 -0.30 3.37 5.50
CA VAL A 119 -0.14 2.13 4.74
C VAL A 119 -1.51 1.49 4.55
N PHE A 120 -1.84 1.16 3.29
CA PHE A 120 -3.04 0.41 2.92
C PHE A 120 -2.63 -1.00 2.47
N GLU A 121 -3.12 -1.99 3.16
CA GLU A 121 -2.89 -3.39 2.83
C GLU A 121 -4.11 -3.91 2.07
N CYS A 122 -3.98 -4.14 0.78
CA CYS A 122 -5.05 -4.55 -0.16
C CYS A 122 -4.80 -5.93 -0.78
N THR A 123 -3.88 -6.72 -0.20
CA THR A 123 -3.57 -8.06 -0.72
C THR A 123 -4.27 -9.16 0.05
N GLY A 124 -4.60 -8.94 1.32
CA GLY A 124 -5.08 -9.96 2.25
C GLY A 124 -4.00 -10.96 2.68
N VAL A 125 -2.73 -10.70 2.36
CA VAL A 125 -1.62 -11.60 2.68
C VAL A 125 -1.02 -11.24 4.05
N PRO A 126 -0.98 -12.17 5.02
CA PRO A 126 -0.51 -11.88 6.39
C PRO A 126 0.91 -11.29 6.45
N SER A 127 1.82 -11.71 5.58
CA SER A 127 3.17 -11.16 5.53
C SER A 127 3.20 -9.70 5.06
N CYS A 128 2.28 -9.29 4.19
CA CYS A 128 2.15 -7.89 3.79
C CYS A 128 1.64 -7.03 4.95
N LEU A 129 0.69 -7.52 5.72
CA LEU A 129 0.22 -6.83 6.93
C LEU A 129 1.33 -6.66 7.97
N GLN A 130 2.12 -7.72 8.23
CA GLN A 130 3.28 -7.64 9.11
C GLN A 130 4.30 -6.59 8.62
N THR A 131 4.61 -6.60 7.33
CA THR A 131 5.50 -5.61 6.72
C THR A 131 4.93 -4.20 6.85
N ALA A 132 3.64 -4.00 6.62
CA ALA A 132 2.95 -2.72 6.75
C ALA A 132 3.12 -2.13 8.16
N ILE A 133 2.97 -2.97 9.20
CA ILE A 133 3.19 -2.57 10.59
C ILE A 133 4.65 -2.12 10.79
N TYR A 134 5.62 -2.88 10.28
CA TYR A 134 7.03 -2.49 10.42
C TYR A 134 7.38 -1.22 9.63
N VAL A 135 6.84 -1.04 8.43
CA VAL A 135 7.02 0.22 7.68
C VAL A 135 6.51 1.40 8.49
N SER A 136 5.35 1.26 9.14
CA SER A 136 4.78 2.33 9.96
C SER A 136 5.56 2.60 11.26
N LEU A 137 6.29 1.61 11.78
CA LEU A 137 7.05 1.72 13.03
C LEU A 137 8.51 2.17 12.82
N LEU A 138 9.13 1.80 11.70
CA LEU A 138 10.56 2.02 11.44
C LEU A 138 10.94 3.48 11.17
N LEU A 139 9.96 4.34 10.94
CA LEU A 139 10.18 5.74 10.59
C LEU A 139 9.51 6.63 11.64
N PRO A 140 10.18 6.86 12.80
CA PRO A 140 9.63 7.75 13.83
C PRO A 140 9.58 9.18 13.29
N THR A 141 8.38 9.75 13.21
CA THR A 141 8.21 11.18 13.02
C THR A 141 8.21 11.86 14.38
N ASN A 142 9.00 12.93 14.53
CA ASN A 142 9.05 13.72 15.76
C ASN A 142 7.76 14.52 16.04
N ASP A 143 6.82 14.62 15.07
CA ASP A 143 5.71 15.57 15.15
C ASP A 143 4.30 15.05 14.84
N HIS A 144 4.10 13.78 14.46
CA HIS A 144 2.74 13.27 14.17
C HIS A 144 2.44 11.97 14.92
N PRO A 145 1.33 11.96 15.70
CA PRO A 145 0.87 10.76 16.37
C PRO A 145 0.25 9.80 15.36
N LEU A 146 0.66 8.54 15.43
CA LEU A 146 0.03 7.37 14.84
C LEU A 146 -0.05 7.35 13.30
N LYS A 147 0.96 6.72 12.70
CA LYS A 147 0.85 6.20 11.33
C LYS A 147 -0.29 5.21 11.25
N THR A 148 -1.17 5.39 10.27
CA THR A 148 -2.36 4.57 10.12
C THR A 148 -2.04 3.37 9.22
N VAL A 149 -2.25 2.16 9.71
CA VAL A 149 -2.27 0.93 8.90
C VAL A 149 -3.71 0.48 8.74
N LEU A 150 -4.19 0.40 7.50
CA LEU A 150 -5.52 -0.10 7.17
C LEU A 150 -5.37 -1.36 6.33
N SER A 151 -5.89 -2.48 6.83
CA SER A 151 -5.90 -3.74 6.12
C SER A 151 -7.30 -4.07 5.63
N PHE A 152 -7.41 -4.47 4.37
CA PHE A 152 -8.61 -4.98 3.73
C PHE A 152 -8.44 -6.49 3.56
N GLY A 153 -8.61 -7.24 4.64
CA GLY A 153 -8.68 -8.69 4.57
C GLY A 153 -9.90 -9.12 3.79
N PHE A 154 -9.76 -9.33 2.48
CA PHE A 154 -10.72 -10.15 1.75
C PHE A 154 -10.52 -11.59 2.26
N HIS A 155 -11.32 -12.01 3.23
CA HIS A 155 -11.56 -13.42 3.44
C HIS A 155 -12.26 -13.90 2.16
N CYS A 156 -11.48 -14.45 1.22
CA CYS A 156 -12.07 -15.36 0.26
C CYS A 156 -12.65 -16.50 1.10
N PHE A 157 -13.97 -16.52 1.23
CA PHE A 157 -14.69 -17.71 1.61
C PHE A 157 -14.46 -18.72 0.48
N GLY A 158 -13.50 -19.58 0.67
CA GLY A 158 -13.19 -20.74 -0.14
C GLY A 158 -12.93 -21.86 0.83
N ASP A 159 -13.90 -22.76 0.88
CA ASP A 159 -13.83 -24.07 1.55
C ASP A 159 -12.66 -24.90 1.01
#